data_13a86c41a26d4a935ced002337ea98a7
#
_entry.id   13a86c41a26d4a935ced002337ea98a7
#
_cell.length_a   1.000
_cell.length_b   1.000
_cell.length_c   1.000
_cell.angle_alpha   90.00
_cell.angle_beta   90.00
_cell.angle_gamma   90.00
#
_symmetry.space_group_name_H-M   'P 1'
#
loop_
_entity.id
_entity.type
_entity.pdbx_description
1 polymer ?
#
loop_
_entity_poly.entity_id
_entity_poly.type
_entity_poly.pdbx_seq_one_letter_code
_entity_poly.pdbx_strand_id
1 'polypeptide(L)'
;MKLSNGEVVIIDDLIPLQQQINLYVEACSLPYRLVGSNKYDVQDIKTQKPVSYLDQKWVVENFFTDGIAGFLDDYVPPNVEKAYVNCGIHSESPDVHCDSSRKGDKTLLYYMNREWKHEWGGETILLGDDAQEIEYCCPYKPGRIIIFDSTIPHSARQQSFAAPMYRFTLAIKFNA
;
A
#
# COMPACT_ATOMS: atom_id res chain seq x y z
N MET A 1 -17.04 0.65 3.09
CA MET A 1 -17.74 0.55 1.78
C MET A 1 -17.68 -0.89 1.32
N LYS A 2 -18.75 -1.40 0.72
CA LYS A 2 -18.78 -2.77 0.16
C LYS A 2 -18.56 -2.74 -1.34
N LEU A 3 -17.73 -3.61 -1.83
CA LEU A 3 -17.56 -3.97 -3.24
C LEU A 3 -18.23 -5.32 -3.52
N SER A 4 -18.29 -5.74 -4.77
CA SER A 4 -18.86 -7.05 -5.14
C SER A 4 -18.14 -8.23 -4.47
N ASN A 5 -16.87 -8.10 -4.22
CA ASN A 5 -15.95 -9.14 -3.76
C ASN A 5 -15.31 -8.88 -2.38
N GLY A 6 -15.78 -7.89 -1.64
CA GLY A 6 -15.25 -7.65 -0.30
C GLY A 6 -15.54 -6.28 0.26
N GLU A 7 -14.79 -5.90 1.27
CA GLU A 7 -14.96 -4.66 1.99
C GLU A 7 -13.71 -3.76 1.89
N VAL A 8 -13.96 -2.45 1.81
CA VAL A 8 -12.92 -1.42 1.80
C VAL A 8 -13.22 -0.37 2.87
N VAL A 9 -12.21 -0.03 3.64
CA VAL A 9 -12.24 1.03 4.65
C VAL A 9 -11.22 2.09 4.29
N ILE A 10 -11.62 3.36 4.32
CA ILE A 10 -10.77 4.52 4.08
C ILE A 10 -10.70 5.32 5.37
N ILE A 11 -9.48 5.61 5.82
CA ILE A 11 -9.25 6.39 7.04
C ILE A 11 -8.29 7.53 6.70
N ASP A 12 -8.76 8.75 6.90
CA ASP A 12 -7.97 9.97 6.76
C ASP A 12 -7.66 10.53 8.14
N ASP A 13 -6.56 11.25 8.23
CA ASP A 13 -6.19 12.09 9.38
C ASP A 13 -6.00 11.32 10.72
N LEU A 14 -5.81 10.00 10.68
CA LEU A 14 -5.53 9.18 11.86
C LEU A 14 -4.09 9.38 12.36
N ILE A 15 -3.12 9.43 11.44
CA ILE A 15 -1.70 9.53 11.78
C ILE A 15 -1.34 10.99 12.09
N PRO A 16 -0.80 11.32 13.29
CA PRO A 16 -0.37 12.67 13.62
C PRO A 16 0.67 13.21 12.63
N LEU A 17 0.61 14.51 12.32
CA LEU A 17 1.49 15.14 11.31
C LEU A 17 2.98 14.86 11.55
N GLN A 18 3.43 14.93 12.81
CA GLN A 18 4.83 14.67 13.13
C GLN A 18 5.23 13.23 12.80
N GLN A 19 4.36 12.27 13.05
CA GLN A 19 4.59 10.88 12.70
C GLN A 19 4.57 10.67 11.19
N GLN A 20 3.66 11.33 10.44
CA GLN A 20 3.68 11.31 8.98
C GLN A 20 5.02 11.78 8.43
N ILE A 21 5.59 12.87 9.02
CA ILE A 21 6.91 13.39 8.63
C ILE A 21 8.00 12.36 8.91
N ASN A 22 8.00 11.74 10.09
CA ASN A 22 8.99 10.75 10.48
C ASN A 22 8.94 9.53 9.55
N LEU A 23 7.74 9.01 9.28
CA LEU A 23 7.54 7.87 8.36
C LEU A 23 8.00 8.18 6.92
N TYR A 24 7.77 9.41 6.45
CA TYR A 24 8.27 9.83 5.14
C TYR A 24 9.81 9.90 5.09
N VAL A 25 10.43 10.45 6.13
CA VAL A 25 11.91 10.50 6.24
C VAL A 25 12.50 9.11 6.28
N GLU A 26 11.90 8.20 7.05
CA GLU A 26 12.28 6.78 7.06
C GLU A 26 12.16 6.16 5.67
N ALA A 27 11.02 6.36 4.97
CA ALA A 27 10.85 5.84 3.62
C ALA A 27 11.94 6.32 2.66
N CYS A 28 12.40 7.57 2.78
CA CYS A 28 13.48 8.11 1.94
C CYS A 28 14.85 7.47 2.20
N SER A 29 15.06 6.84 3.35
CA SER A 29 16.35 6.28 3.79
C SER A 29 16.42 4.75 3.75
N LEU A 30 15.30 4.06 3.53
CA LEU A 30 15.25 2.61 3.51
C LEU A 30 16.09 1.99 2.37
N PRO A 31 16.70 0.81 2.60
CA PRO A 31 17.44 0.09 1.58
C PRO A 31 16.50 -0.62 0.61
N TYR A 32 16.15 0.01 -0.52
CA TYR A 32 15.29 -0.58 -1.54
C TYR A 32 16.03 -1.60 -2.39
N ARG A 33 15.33 -2.70 -2.70
CA ARG A 33 15.79 -3.74 -3.62
C ARG A 33 14.77 -3.91 -4.73
N LEU A 34 15.23 -4.18 -5.94
CA LEU A 34 14.33 -4.52 -7.05
C LEU A 34 13.77 -5.93 -6.83
N VAL A 35 12.44 -6.02 -6.82
CA VAL A 35 11.72 -7.28 -6.64
C VAL A 35 10.81 -7.48 -7.85
N GLY A 36 11.00 -8.57 -8.58
CA GLY A 36 10.11 -8.96 -9.67
C GLY A 36 8.82 -9.60 -9.16
N SER A 37 7.75 -9.50 -9.93
CA SER A 37 6.49 -10.18 -9.66
C SER A 37 6.62 -11.70 -9.75
N ASN A 38 7.62 -12.21 -10.48
CA ASN A 38 7.95 -13.62 -10.63
C ASN A 38 9.32 -13.94 -10.03
N LYS A 39 9.37 -14.91 -9.13
CA LYS A 39 10.58 -15.33 -8.40
C LYS A 39 11.73 -15.83 -9.31
N TYR A 40 11.44 -16.08 -10.58
CA TYR A 40 12.33 -16.70 -11.56
C TYR A 40 12.67 -15.81 -12.76
N ASP A 41 12.03 -14.65 -12.92
CA ASP A 41 12.25 -13.80 -14.10
C ASP A 41 13.03 -12.54 -13.74
N VAL A 42 14.34 -12.71 -13.60
CA VAL A 42 15.28 -11.59 -13.33
C VAL A 42 15.46 -10.69 -14.56
N GLN A 43 14.91 -11.07 -15.72
CA GLN A 43 15.11 -10.35 -16.98
C GLN A 43 13.96 -9.43 -17.36
N ASP A 44 12.79 -9.57 -16.75
CA ASP A 44 11.68 -8.66 -17.01
C ASP A 44 11.75 -7.41 -16.12
N ILE A 45 12.51 -6.44 -16.58
CA ILE A 45 12.69 -5.13 -15.93
C ILE A 45 11.36 -4.38 -15.78
N LYS A 46 10.34 -4.69 -16.57
CA LYS A 46 9.04 -4.01 -16.56
C LYS A 46 8.19 -4.33 -15.32
N THR A 47 8.42 -5.48 -14.71
CA THR A 47 7.68 -5.92 -13.52
C THR A 47 8.45 -5.73 -12.22
N GLN A 48 9.70 -5.27 -12.29
CA GLN A 48 10.51 -5.02 -11.09
C GLN A 48 10.14 -3.70 -10.46
N LYS A 49 9.84 -3.73 -9.17
CA LYS A 49 9.58 -2.53 -8.36
C LYS A 49 10.54 -2.44 -7.17
N PRO A 50 10.97 -1.23 -6.81
CA PRO A 50 11.76 -1.03 -5.61
C PRO A 50 10.90 -1.28 -4.35
N VAL A 51 11.35 -2.21 -3.52
CA VAL A 51 10.68 -2.60 -2.27
C VAL A 51 11.69 -2.65 -1.15
N SER A 52 11.34 -2.15 0.01
CA SER A 52 12.06 -2.36 1.27
C SER A 52 11.18 -3.13 2.25
N TYR A 53 11.60 -4.35 2.61
CA TYR A 53 10.91 -5.17 3.60
C TYR A 53 11.20 -4.66 5.00
N LEU A 54 10.16 -4.65 5.83
CA LEU A 54 10.20 -4.23 7.22
C LEU A 54 9.94 -5.44 8.12
N ASP A 55 10.59 -5.49 9.26
CA ASP A 55 10.25 -6.46 10.29
C ASP A 55 9.04 -5.99 11.12
N GLN A 56 8.45 -6.92 11.87
CA GLN A 56 7.29 -6.63 12.71
C GLN A 56 7.63 -5.59 13.80
N LYS A 57 8.85 -5.61 14.31
CA LYS A 57 9.31 -4.65 15.32
C LYS A 57 9.27 -3.23 14.78
N TRP A 58 9.75 -3.02 13.56
CA TRP A 58 9.69 -1.70 12.91
C TRP A 58 8.24 -1.18 12.81
N VAL A 59 7.31 -2.04 12.41
CA VAL A 59 5.89 -1.67 12.27
C VAL A 59 5.30 -1.24 13.60
N VAL A 60 5.57 -1.98 14.67
CA VAL A 60 5.09 -1.66 16.02
C VAL A 60 5.70 -0.36 16.55
N GLU A 61 7.00 -0.18 16.39
CA GLU A 61 7.74 0.98 16.95
C GLU A 61 7.53 2.27 16.15
N ASN A 62 7.19 2.20 14.85
CA ASN A 62 7.13 3.38 13.99
C ASN A 62 5.72 3.67 13.44
N PHE A 63 4.90 2.65 13.20
CA PHE A 63 3.57 2.84 12.63
C PHE A 63 2.45 2.67 13.66
N PHE A 64 2.48 1.62 14.48
CA PHE A 64 1.44 1.33 15.47
C PHE A 64 1.64 2.07 16.81
N THR A 65 2.08 3.32 16.76
CA THR A 65 2.28 4.16 17.94
C THR A 65 1.01 4.93 18.32
N ASP A 66 0.99 5.54 19.48
CA ASP A 66 -0.02 6.53 19.91
C ASP A 66 -1.49 6.08 19.80
N GLY A 67 -1.76 4.80 20.07
CA GLY A 67 -3.11 4.24 20.02
C GLY A 67 -3.62 3.86 18.64
N ILE A 68 -2.80 4.01 17.58
CA ILE A 68 -3.16 3.64 16.21
C ILE A 68 -3.48 2.15 16.11
N ALA A 69 -2.69 1.29 16.78
CA ALA A 69 -2.96 -0.14 16.83
C ALA A 69 -4.38 -0.43 17.36
N GLY A 70 -4.73 0.10 18.52
CA GLY A 70 -6.05 -0.12 19.12
C GLY A 70 -7.21 0.41 18.27
N PHE A 71 -7.01 1.50 17.52
CA PHE A 71 -8.00 1.97 16.55
C PHE A 71 -8.16 1.01 15.37
N LEU A 72 -7.09 0.39 14.92
CA LEU A 72 -7.09 -0.50 13.76
C LEU A 72 -7.56 -1.93 14.10
N ASP A 73 -7.60 -2.33 15.39
CA ASP A 73 -8.02 -3.68 15.82
C ASP A 73 -9.44 -4.05 15.36
N ASP A 74 -10.32 -3.06 15.13
CA ASP A 74 -11.66 -3.28 14.59
C ASP A 74 -11.68 -3.59 13.08
N TYR A 75 -10.56 -3.36 12.38
CA TYR A 75 -10.49 -3.41 10.91
C TYR A 75 -9.54 -4.48 10.37
N VAL A 76 -8.55 -4.90 11.15
CA VAL A 76 -7.53 -5.87 10.72
C VAL A 76 -7.34 -6.99 11.72
N PRO A 77 -7.01 -8.21 11.28
CA PRO A 77 -6.59 -9.28 12.18
C PRO A 77 -5.33 -8.91 12.98
N PRO A 78 -5.09 -9.53 14.14
CA PRO A 78 -3.98 -9.16 15.02
C PRO A 78 -2.60 -9.56 14.50
N ASN A 79 -2.53 -10.46 13.52
CA ASN A 79 -1.27 -11.05 13.07
C ASN A 79 -0.74 -10.34 11.82
N VAL A 80 0.32 -9.58 11.97
CA VAL A 80 1.09 -9.04 10.83
C VAL A 80 1.89 -10.18 10.20
N GLU A 81 1.55 -10.54 8.98
CA GLU A 81 2.30 -11.54 8.20
C GLU A 81 3.53 -10.91 7.54
N LYS A 82 3.35 -9.72 6.97
CA LYS A 82 4.37 -9.07 6.15
C LYS A 82 4.17 -7.56 6.11
N ALA A 83 5.27 -6.82 6.15
CA ALA A 83 5.26 -5.39 5.95
C ALA A 83 6.40 -4.95 5.02
N TYR A 84 6.14 -3.96 4.18
CA TYR A 84 7.15 -3.40 3.28
C TYR A 84 6.73 -2.02 2.78
N VAL A 85 7.72 -1.23 2.39
CA VAL A 85 7.49 0.03 1.66
C VAL A 85 7.76 -0.19 0.17
N ASN A 86 6.77 0.12 -0.65
CA ASN A 86 6.93 0.25 -2.09
C ASN A 86 7.44 1.65 -2.41
N CYS A 87 8.43 1.73 -3.30
CA CYS A 87 8.94 2.98 -3.86
C CYS A 87 8.61 3.02 -5.37
N GLY A 88 7.39 3.45 -5.70
CA GLY A 88 6.94 3.57 -7.09
C GLY A 88 7.66 4.68 -7.84
N ILE A 89 7.94 4.47 -9.11
CA ILE A 89 8.56 5.43 -10.03
C ILE A 89 7.69 5.65 -11.26
N HIS A 90 7.95 6.72 -12.03
CA HIS A 90 7.13 7.13 -13.18
C HIS A 90 6.95 6.06 -14.27
N SER A 91 7.92 5.19 -14.46
CA SER A 91 7.90 4.15 -15.49
C SER A 91 7.30 2.82 -15.02
N GLU A 92 6.90 2.73 -13.75
CA GLU A 92 6.36 1.51 -13.17
C GLU A 92 4.88 1.34 -13.54
N SER A 93 4.53 0.16 -14.02
CA SER A 93 3.14 -0.25 -14.30
C SER A 93 2.88 -1.56 -13.55
N PRO A 94 2.47 -1.50 -12.29
CA PRO A 94 2.22 -2.68 -11.49
C PRO A 94 1.06 -3.51 -12.07
N ASP A 95 1.25 -4.83 -12.10
CA ASP A 95 0.21 -5.76 -12.52
C ASP A 95 -0.95 -5.79 -11.51
N VAL A 96 -2.15 -6.11 -12.00
CA VAL A 96 -3.29 -6.45 -11.15
C VAL A 96 -3.02 -7.77 -10.45
N HIS A 97 -3.20 -7.80 -9.14
CA HIS A 97 -2.96 -8.99 -8.31
C HIS A 97 -3.84 -8.99 -7.06
N CYS A 98 -3.96 -10.17 -6.44
CA CYS A 98 -4.49 -10.33 -5.09
C CYS A 98 -3.32 -10.56 -4.14
N ASP A 99 -3.41 -10.05 -2.91
CA ASP A 99 -2.37 -10.25 -1.91
C ASP A 99 -2.44 -11.60 -1.21
N SER A 100 -3.66 -12.17 -1.13
CA SER A 100 -3.94 -13.48 -0.57
C SER A 100 -5.12 -14.14 -1.29
N SER A 101 -5.19 -15.46 -1.24
CA SER A 101 -6.37 -16.23 -1.63
C SER A 101 -7.26 -16.63 -0.44
N ARG A 102 -6.85 -16.30 0.80
CA ARG A 102 -7.56 -16.68 2.03
C ARG A 102 -8.56 -15.60 2.42
N LYS A 103 -9.79 -16.04 2.73
CA LYS A 103 -10.82 -15.14 3.28
C LYS A 103 -10.42 -14.70 4.68
N GLY A 104 -10.69 -13.43 4.98
CA GLY A 104 -10.39 -12.82 6.28
C GLY A 104 -9.04 -12.14 6.33
N ASP A 105 -8.09 -12.49 5.46
CA ASP A 105 -6.83 -11.75 5.35
C ASP A 105 -7.10 -10.32 4.89
N LYS A 106 -6.37 -9.37 5.47
CA LYS A 106 -6.51 -7.93 5.16
C LYS A 106 -5.20 -7.33 4.67
N THR A 107 -5.34 -6.37 3.78
CA THR A 107 -4.26 -5.50 3.34
C THR A 107 -4.52 -4.08 3.83
N LEU A 108 -3.52 -3.50 4.46
CA LEU A 108 -3.48 -2.09 4.79
C LEU A 108 -2.44 -1.41 3.91
N LEU A 109 -2.83 -0.33 3.23
CA LEU A 109 -1.90 0.57 2.56
C LEU A 109 -1.95 1.94 3.24
N TYR A 110 -0.78 2.51 3.51
CA TYR A 110 -0.62 3.87 4.01
C TYR A 110 0.17 4.70 3.02
N TYR A 111 -0.35 5.87 2.63
CA TYR A 111 0.28 6.75 1.65
C TYR A 111 1.23 7.72 2.33
N MET A 112 2.54 7.53 2.13
CA MET A 112 3.60 8.12 2.95
C MET A 112 4.12 9.47 2.45
N ASN A 113 3.90 9.85 1.18
CA ASN A 113 4.38 11.14 0.68
C ASN A 113 3.74 12.30 1.45
N ARG A 114 4.48 13.38 1.64
CA ARG A 114 4.01 14.57 2.38
C ARG A 114 3.11 15.48 1.56
N GLU A 115 3.27 15.46 0.26
CA GLU A 115 2.49 16.23 -0.71
C GLU A 115 2.14 15.34 -1.88
N TRP A 116 0.91 15.45 -2.35
CA TRP A 116 0.45 14.78 -3.57
C TRP A 116 -0.72 15.56 -4.16
N LYS A 117 -0.71 15.75 -5.47
CA LYS A 117 -1.80 16.40 -6.21
C LYS A 117 -2.59 15.35 -6.97
N HIS A 118 -3.89 15.54 -7.10
CA HIS A 118 -4.76 14.57 -7.78
C HIS A 118 -4.36 14.37 -9.26
N GLU A 119 -3.90 15.42 -9.94
CA GLU A 119 -3.44 15.34 -11.32
C GLU A 119 -2.12 14.59 -11.51
N TRP A 120 -1.48 14.19 -10.43
CA TRP A 120 -0.26 13.37 -10.48
C TRP A 120 -0.53 11.87 -10.64
N GLY A 121 -1.79 11.43 -10.52
CA GLY A 121 -2.14 10.02 -10.62
C GLY A 121 -1.67 9.22 -9.41
N GLY A 122 -1.32 7.96 -9.61
CA GLY A 122 -0.80 7.09 -8.55
C GLY A 122 -1.88 6.53 -7.63
N GLU A 123 -3.14 6.51 -8.05
CA GLU A 123 -4.27 5.93 -7.33
C GLU A 123 -4.06 4.43 -7.09
N THR A 124 -4.69 3.91 -6.06
CA THR A 124 -4.90 2.46 -5.93
C THR A 124 -6.28 2.11 -6.48
N ILE A 125 -6.32 1.24 -7.49
CA ILE A 125 -7.57 0.72 -8.05
C ILE A 125 -7.88 -0.64 -7.44
N LEU A 126 -9.15 -0.85 -7.14
CA LEU A 126 -9.72 -2.12 -6.70
C LEU A 126 -10.72 -2.57 -7.76
N LEU A 127 -10.62 -3.82 -8.17
CA LEU A 127 -11.38 -4.38 -9.28
C LEU A 127 -12.38 -5.43 -8.79
N GLY A 128 -13.38 -5.73 -9.60
CA GLY A 128 -14.29 -6.84 -9.40
C GLY A 128 -13.58 -8.20 -9.48
N ASP A 129 -14.32 -9.28 -9.20
CA ASP A 129 -13.79 -10.66 -9.13
C ASP A 129 -13.09 -11.12 -10.42
N ASP A 130 -13.57 -10.65 -11.56
CA ASP A 130 -13.01 -10.98 -12.88
C ASP A 130 -11.79 -10.14 -13.26
N ALA A 131 -11.41 -9.19 -12.39
CA ALA A 131 -10.32 -8.24 -12.58
C ALA A 131 -10.44 -7.39 -13.88
N GLN A 132 -11.65 -7.20 -14.41
CA GLN A 132 -11.89 -6.42 -15.64
C GLN A 132 -12.40 -5.02 -15.33
N GLU A 133 -13.32 -4.88 -14.37
CA GLU A 133 -13.94 -3.61 -14.05
C GLU A 133 -13.37 -3.00 -12.77
N ILE A 134 -13.09 -1.69 -12.80
CA ILE A 134 -12.68 -0.94 -11.61
C ILE A 134 -13.95 -0.62 -10.81
N GLU A 135 -14.08 -1.20 -9.63
CA GLU A 135 -15.18 -0.89 -8.71
C GLU A 135 -14.87 0.30 -7.81
N TYR A 136 -13.59 0.51 -7.50
CA TYR A 136 -13.16 1.66 -6.71
C TYR A 136 -11.79 2.15 -7.12
N CYS A 137 -11.65 3.47 -7.20
CA CYS A 137 -10.39 4.15 -7.44
C CYS A 137 -10.09 5.03 -6.21
N CYS A 138 -9.10 4.62 -5.41
CA CYS A 138 -8.68 5.35 -4.24
C CYS A 138 -7.62 6.39 -4.60
N PRO A 139 -7.93 7.69 -4.57
CA PRO A 139 -6.95 8.73 -4.84
C PRO A 139 -5.80 8.69 -3.82
N TYR A 140 -4.58 8.88 -4.31
CA TYR A 140 -3.43 9.03 -3.43
C TYR A 140 -3.55 10.34 -2.65
N LYS A 141 -3.77 10.25 -1.35
CA LYS A 141 -3.81 11.39 -0.41
C LYS A 141 -2.78 11.14 0.69
N PRO A 142 -1.82 12.06 0.92
CA PRO A 142 -0.87 11.95 2.02
C PRO A 142 -1.56 11.65 3.35
N GLY A 143 -1.02 10.71 4.12
CA GLY A 143 -1.57 10.33 5.42
C GLY A 143 -2.80 9.41 5.38
N ARG A 144 -3.36 9.10 4.21
CA ARG A 144 -4.50 8.20 4.06
C ARG A 144 -4.10 6.74 4.29
N ILE A 145 -4.95 6.03 5.02
CA ILE A 145 -4.96 4.58 5.13
C ILE A 145 -6.12 4.02 4.31
N ILE A 146 -5.85 2.98 3.55
CA ILE A 146 -6.87 2.14 2.92
C ILE A 146 -6.70 0.70 3.40
N ILE A 147 -7.79 0.08 3.88
CA ILE A 147 -7.82 -1.32 4.31
C ILE A 147 -8.83 -2.05 3.45
N PHE A 148 -8.46 -3.21 2.92
CA PHE A 148 -9.35 -4.02 2.09
C PHE A 148 -9.08 -5.51 2.25
N ASP A 149 -10.04 -6.33 1.87
CA ASP A 149 -9.87 -7.78 1.82
C ASP A 149 -8.74 -8.15 0.85
N SER A 150 -7.76 -8.90 1.31
CA SER A 150 -6.56 -9.24 0.52
C SER A 150 -6.86 -10.08 -0.73
N THR A 151 -8.08 -10.61 -0.84
CA THR A 151 -8.59 -11.33 -2.02
C THR A 151 -9.07 -10.41 -3.13
N ILE A 152 -9.23 -9.10 -2.89
CA ILE A 152 -9.67 -8.14 -3.91
C ILE A 152 -8.54 -7.90 -4.91
N PRO A 153 -8.76 -8.12 -6.22
CA PRO A 153 -7.81 -7.76 -7.26
C PRO A 153 -7.56 -6.25 -7.25
N HIS A 154 -6.29 -5.87 -7.22
CA HIS A 154 -5.93 -4.45 -7.13
C HIS A 154 -4.59 -4.14 -7.80
N SER A 155 -4.39 -2.87 -8.08
CA SER A 155 -3.13 -2.36 -8.61
C SER A 155 -2.94 -0.89 -8.25
N ALA A 156 -1.70 -0.41 -8.24
CA ALA A 156 -1.40 1.01 -8.23
C ALA A 156 -1.40 1.54 -9.68
N ARG A 157 -2.01 2.71 -9.90
CA ARG A 157 -1.88 3.42 -11.18
C ARG A 157 -0.54 4.11 -11.26
N GLN A 158 -0.03 4.23 -12.48
CA GLN A 158 1.19 4.96 -12.76
C GLN A 158 1.06 6.43 -12.37
N GLN A 159 2.09 6.99 -11.77
CA GLN A 159 2.17 8.42 -11.52
C GLN A 159 2.67 9.16 -12.77
N SER A 160 2.21 10.42 -12.93
CA SER A 160 2.63 11.28 -14.04
C SER A 160 4.07 11.77 -13.85
N PHE A 161 4.72 12.19 -14.94
CA PHE A 161 6.06 12.81 -14.88
C PHE A 161 6.10 14.15 -14.12
N ALA A 162 4.93 14.77 -13.88
CA ALA A 162 4.83 15.98 -13.06
C ALA A 162 4.82 15.71 -11.55
N ALA A 163 4.61 14.44 -11.16
CA ALA A 163 4.66 14.02 -9.76
C ALA A 163 6.11 13.98 -9.23
N PRO A 164 6.31 13.94 -7.89
CA PRO A 164 7.60 13.58 -7.31
C PRO A 164 8.11 12.26 -7.89
N MET A 165 9.44 12.11 -8.03
CA MET A 165 10.06 10.92 -8.62
C MET A 165 9.63 9.64 -7.90
N TYR A 166 9.46 9.68 -6.58
CA TYR A 166 9.15 8.53 -5.74
C TYR A 166 7.78 8.64 -5.10
N ARG A 167 6.98 7.59 -5.26
CA ARG A 167 5.69 7.38 -4.60
C ARG A 167 5.85 6.29 -3.55
N PHE A 168 5.84 6.67 -2.28
CA PHE A 168 6.01 5.74 -1.17
C PHE A 168 4.67 5.24 -0.62
N THR A 169 4.54 3.94 -0.49
CA THR A 169 3.37 3.31 0.11
C THR A 169 3.82 2.21 1.06
N LEU A 170 3.52 2.37 2.36
CA LEU A 170 3.64 1.27 3.32
C LEU A 170 2.51 0.28 3.07
N ALA A 171 2.85 -0.97 2.90
CA ALA A 171 1.90 -2.08 2.80
C ALA A 171 2.10 -3.03 3.98
N ILE A 172 1.02 -3.32 4.69
CA ILE A 172 0.99 -4.29 5.79
C ILE A 172 -0.06 -5.35 5.46
N LYS A 173 0.34 -6.62 5.52
CA LYS A 173 -0.51 -7.77 5.27
C LYS A 173 -0.82 -8.45 6.60
N PHE A 174 -2.07 -8.78 6.82
CA PHE A 174 -2.57 -9.40 8.03
C PHE A 174 -3.23 -10.74 7.71
N ASN A 175 -2.95 -11.74 8.54
CA ASN A 175 -3.57 -13.05 8.48
C ASN A 175 -4.71 -13.16 9.48
N ALA A 176 -5.86 -13.70 9.03
CA ALA A 176 -6.98 -14.08 9.89
C ALA A 176 -6.64 -15.27 10.80
#